data_5e547f1a1e1ae3dd3404819c5e5bda2a
#
_entry.id   5e547f1a1e1ae3dd3404819c5e5bda2a
#
_cell.length_a   1.000
_cell.length_b   1.000
_cell.length_c   1.000
_cell.angle_alpha   90.00
_cell.angle_beta   90.00
_cell.angle_gamma   90.00
#
_symmetry.space_group_name_H-M   'P 1'
#
loop_
_entity.id
_entity.type
_entity.pdbx_description
1 polymer ?
#
loop_
_entity_poly.entity_id
_entity_poly.type
_entity_poly.pdbx_seq_one_letter_code
_entity_poly.pdbx_strand_id
1 'polypeptide(L)'
;MARVKRMERVVALTKQLVDHPYQLFSFTYFCKKFEVAKSTLSEDVLAVRAGLEAYDLGRVETLAGAAGGVRFIPCHSEKANEEFLTELALQLAEPERILSGGMIYMTDLLFKPQLVMRLGEIIAQRLRHLEPEYIMTVETRGIPLAVFVARAFNIPVVMARRVGQITEGSTVSINYVSGSSKQIQTMALPKRALPSSARV
;
A
#
# COMPACT_ATOMS: atom_id res chain seq x y z
N MET A 1 4.85 -37.33 -0.99
CA MET A 1 5.46 -36.07 -1.48
C MET A 1 6.84 -35.90 -0.85
N ALA A 2 7.83 -35.34 -1.57
CA ALA A 2 9.14 -35.06 -0.98
C ALA A 2 8.98 -33.96 0.10
N ARG A 3 9.61 -34.17 1.26
CA ARG A 3 9.59 -33.22 2.38
C ARG A 3 10.17 -31.88 1.90
N VAL A 4 9.40 -30.79 1.96
CA VAL A 4 9.84 -29.44 1.56
C VAL A 4 11.04 -29.02 2.39
N LYS A 5 12.15 -28.66 1.74
CA LYS A 5 13.38 -28.24 2.43
C LYS A 5 13.17 -26.89 3.13
N ARG A 6 13.93 -26.65 4.21
CA ARG A 6 13.82 -25.42 5.00
C ARG A 6 13.94 -24.15 4.14
N MET A 7 14.93 -24.10 3.26
CA MET A 7 15.16 -22.94 2.37
C MET A 7 13.96 -22.70 1.44
N GLU A 8 13.37 -23.74 0.89
CA GLU A 8 12.18 -23.63 0.02
C GLU A 8 10.99 -23.06 0.80
N ARG A 9 10.80 -23.52 2.05
CA ARG A 9 9.73 -22.99 2.92
C ARG A 9 9.96 -21.54 3.27
N VAL A 10 11.16 -21.15 3.68
CA VAL A 10 11.51 -19.76 4.03
C VAL A 10 11.27 -18.82 2.85
N VAL A 11 11.71 -19.21 1.64
CA VAL A 11 11.47 -18.41 0.42
C VAL A 11 9.97 -18.30 0.11
N ALA A 12 9.22 -19.41 0.15
CA ALA A 12 7.79 -19.42 -0.12
C ALA A 12 6.99 -18.63 0.93
N LEU A 13 7.38 -18.74 2.20
CA LEU A 13 6.78 -17.98 3.32
C LEU A 13 7.04 -16.49 3.14
N THR A 14 8.28 -16.09 2.88
CA THR A 14 8.65 -14.68 2.64
C THR A 14 7.85 -14.11 1.48
N LYS A 15 7.84 -14.80 0.35
CA LYS A 15 7.10 -14.34 -0.84
C LYS A 15 5.62 -14.14 -0.55
N GLN A 16 4.99 -15.10 0.12
CA GLN A 16 3.57 -14.99 0.43
C GLN A 16 3.25 -13.85 1.40
N LEU A 17 4.08 -13.64 2.41
CA LEU A 17 3.91 -12.55 3.37
C LEU A 17 4.08 -11.18 2.70
N VAL A 18 5.13 -11.02 1.88
CA VAL A 18 5.43 -9.75 1.18
C VAL A 18 4.39 -9.40 0.13
N ASP A 19 3.83 -10.40 -0.56
CA ASP A 19 2.77 -10.17 -1.57
C ASP A 19 1.44 -9.75 -0.95
N HIS A 20 1.22 -10.04 0.34
CA HIS A 20 -0.03 -9.76 1.05
C HIS A 20 0.24 -8.99 2.34
N PRO A 21 0.72 -7.72 2.24
CA PRO A 21 1.00 -6.91 3.41
C PRO A 21 -0.25 -6.76 4.29
N TYR A 22 -0.06 -6.61 5.59
CA TYR A 22 -1.10 -6.52 6.62
C TYR A 22 -2.03 -7.74 6.75
N GLN A 23 -2.06 -8.64 5.76
CA GLN A 23 -2.89 -9.84 5.85
C GLN A 23 -2.35 -10.77 6.94
N LEU A 24 -3.23 -11.12 7.88
CA LEU A 24 -2.91 -12.06 8.95
C LEU A 24 -3.11 -13.49 8.44
N PHE A 25 -2.03 -14.26 8.42
CA PHE A 25 -2.06 -15.68 8.13
C PHE A 25 -1.92 -16.48 9.41
N SER A 26 -2.86 -17.40 9.69
CA SER A 26 -2.73 -18.26 10.86
C SER A 26 -1.55 -19.24 10.72
N PHE A 27 -0.93 -19.60 11.83
CA PHE A 27 0.11 -20.65 11.83
C PHE A 27 -0.42 -21.97 11.26
N THR A 28 -1.68 -22.30 11.55
CA THR A 28 -2.33 -23.51 11.02
C THR A 28 -2.38 -23.54 9.49
N TYR A 29 -2.60 -22.39 8.85
CA TYR A 29 -2.57 -22.27 7.39
C TYR A 29 -1.23 -22.71 6.81
N PHE A 30 -0.13 -22.17 7.33
CA PHE A 30 1.20 -22.51 6.84
C PHE A 30 1.66 -23.92 7.25
N CYS A 31 1.30 -24.38 8.47
CA CYS A 31 1.58 -25.75 8.90
C CYS A 31 0.95 -26.78 7.95
N LYS A 32 -0.30 -26.55 7.53
CA LYS A 32 -0.98 -27.38 6.54
C LYS A 32 -0.35 -27.29 5.16
N LYS A 33 -0.02 -26.05 4.73
CA LYS A 33 0.57 -25.79 3.39
C LYS A 33 1.93 -26.42 3.21
N PHE A 34 2.75 -26.42 4.26
CA PHE A 34 4.13 -26.94 4.19
C PHE A 34 4.31 -28.32 4.83
N GLU A 35 3.24 -28.89 5.40
CA GLU A 35 3.25 -30.18 6.10
C GLU A 35 4.30 -30.23 7.23
N VAL A 36 4.35 -29.19 8.06
CA VAL A 36 5.31 -29.07 9.18
C VAL A 36 4.65 -28.78 10.52
N ALA A 37 5.34 -29.11 11.59
CA ALA A 37 4.91 -28.76 12.94
C ALA A 37 4.98 -27.24 13.19
N LYS A 38 4.18 -26.77 14.16
CA LYS A 38 4.14 -25.34 14.53
C LYS A 38 5.48 -24.80 15.03
N SER A 39 6.28 -25.63 15.73
CA SER A 39 7.63 -25.28 16.17
C SER A 39 8.57 -25.01 14.99
N THR A 40 8.58 -25.89 13.99
CA THR A 40 9.37 -25.71 12.77
C THR A 40 8.97 -24.43 12.03
N LEU A 41 7.66 -24.20 11.90
CA LEU A 41 7.16 -22.97 11.26
C LEU A 41 7.57 -21.72 12.07
N SER A 42 7.56 -21.77 13.37
CA SER A 42 7.99 -20.64 14.23
C SER A 42 9.46 -20.30 13.99
N GLU A 43 10.32 -21.29 13.84
CA GLU A 43 11.73 -21.07 13.49
C GLU A 43 11.90 -20.47 12.09
N ASP A 44 11.10 -20.92 11.11
CA ASP A 44 11.11 -20.38 9.76
C ASP A 44 10.63 -18.90 9.77
N VAL A 45 9.59 -18.57 10.53
CA VAL A 45 9.10 -17.17 10.71
C VAL A 45 10.18 -16.29 11.35
N LEU A 46 10.92 -16.79 12.36
CA LEU A 46 12.02 -16.04 12.95
C LEU A 46 13.14 -15.76 11.93
N ALA A 47 13.46 -16.73 11.08
CA ALA A 47 14.45 -16.55 10.02
C ALA A 47 14.01 -15.49 9.00
N VAL A 48 12.74 -15.52 8.58
CA VAL A 48 12.16 -14.50 7.67
C VAL A 48 12.21 -13.11 8.31
N ARG A 49 11.80 -13.01 9.60
CA ARG A 49 11.85 -11.74 10.34
C ARG A 49 13.27 -11.19 10.37
N ALA A 50 14.23 -12.00 10.82
CA ALA A 50 15.62 -11.59 10.94
C ALA A 50 16.20 -11.11 9.59
N GLY A 51 15.90 -11.82 8.49
CA GLY A 51 16.35 -11.43 7.16
C GLY A 51 15.76 -10.12 6.68
N LEU A 52 14.44 -9.92 6.84
CA LEU A 52 13.79 -8.69 6.41
C LEU A 52 14.23 -7.46 7.23
N GLU A 53 14.35 -7.61 8.55
CA GLU A 53 14.79 -6.54 9.44
C GLU A 53 16.27 -6.17 9.23
N ALA A 54 17.15 -7.17 9.01
CA ALA A 54 18.58 -6.93 8.79
C ALA A 54 18.90 -6.10 7.53
N TYR A 55 18.02 -6.17 6.52
CA TYR A 55 18.18 -5.46 5.24
C TYR A 55 17.17 -4.31 5.05
N ASP A 56 16.46 -3.91 6.11
CA ASP A 56 15.47 -2.81 6.09
C ASP A 56 14.38 -3.01 5.00
N LEU A 57 13.91 -4.26 4.84
CA LEU A 57 12.92 -4.65 3.84
C LEU A 57 11.49 -4.74 4.37
N GLY A 58 11.29 -4.42 5.64
CA GLY A 58 10.00 -4.48 6.32
C GLY A 58 10.05 -5.28 7.62
N ARG A 59 8.91 -5.45 8.26
CA ARG A 59 8.79 -6.10 9.57
C ARG A 59 7.78 -7.24 9.53
N VAL A 60 8.10 -8.35 10.20
CA VAL A 60 7.17 -9.46 10.42
C VAL A 60 6.64 -9.40 11.85
N GLU A 61 5.33 -9.25 11.99
CA GLU A 61 4.63 -9.25 13.26
C GLU A 61 3.96 -10.60 13.51
N THR A 62 4.09 -11.09 14.75
CA THR A 62 3.38 -12.29 15.22
C THR A 62 2.35 -11.87 16.27
N LEU A 63 1.08 -12.20 16.01
CA LEU A 63 -0.04 -11.96 16.92
C LEU A 63 -0.34 -13.25 17.68
N ALA A 64 -0.41 -13.17 19.01
CA ALA A 64 -0.76 -14.30 19.87
C ALA A 64 -2.28 -14.49 19.96
N GLY A 65 -2.72 -15.69 20.40
CA GLY A 65 -4.12 -15.99 20.65
C GLY A 65 -4.74 -16.95 19.64
N ALA A 66 -6.01 -17.26 19.84
CA ALA A 66 -6.76 -18.22 19.01
C ALA A 66 -6.93 -17.74 17.55
N ALA A 67 -7.12 -16.43 17.36
CA ALA A 67 -7.14 -15.78 16.05
C ALA A 67 -5.76 -15.22 15.64
N GLY A 68 -4.69 -15.64 16.32
CA GLY A 68 -3.34 -15.17 16.08
C GLY A 68 -2.72 -15.73 14.80
N GLY A 69 -1.59 -15.12 14.41
CA GLY A 69 -0.91 -15.49 13.18
C GLY A 69 0.33 -14.66 12.95
N VAL A 70 0.76 -14.63 11.72
CA VAL A 70 1.90 -13.86 11.24
C VAL A 70 1.46 -12.95 10.08
N ARG A 71 1.97 -11.72 10.06
CA ARG A 71 1.77 -10.77 8.98
C ARG A 71 3.04 -9.99 8.66
N PHE A 72 3.13 -9.50 7.46
CA PHE A 72 4.18 -8.61 7.01
C PHE A 72 3.69 -7.17 7.03
N ILE A 73 4.54 -6.26 7.48
CA ILE A 73 4.31 -4.81 7.48
C ILE A 73 5.40 -4.19 6.60
N PRO A 74 5.06 -3.60 5.45
CA PRO A 74 6.02 -2.85 4.64
C PRO A 74 6.39 -1.57 5.41
N CYS A 75 7.65 -1.47 5.77
CA CYS A 75 8.21 -0.31 6.45
C CYS A 75 9.71 -0.28 6.26
N HIS A 76 10.28 0.90 6.42
CA HIS A 76 11.71 1.11 6.37
C HIS A 76 12.15 2.00 7.53
N SER A 77 13.46 2.04 7.78
CA SER A 77 14.02 2.92 8.80
C SER A 77 13.73 4.40 8.46
N GLU A 78 13.57 5.23 9.47
CA GLU A 78 13.30 6.66 9.28
C GLU A 78 14.43 7.31 8.46
N LYS A 79 15.67 6.93 8.72
CA LYS A 79 16.83 7.40 7.95
C LYS A 79 16.70 7.09 6.45
N ALA A 80 16.35 5.85 6.09
CA ALA A 80 16.16 5.47 4.69
C ALA A 80 14.97 6.19 4.03
N ASN A 81 13.93 6.47 4.83
CA ASN A 81 12.79 7.27 4.36
C ASN A 81 13.17 8.73 4.12
N GLU A 82 13.93 9.35 5.01
CA GLU A 82 14.41 10.73 4.86
C GLU A 82 15.36 10.88 3.69
N GLU A 83 16.30 9.95 3.51
CA GLU A 83 17.23 9.94 2.37
C GLU A 83 16.45 9.87 1.04
N PHE A 84 15.51 8.94 0.92
CA PHE A 84 14.66 8.79 -0.26
C PHE A 84 13.81 10.04 -0.55
N LEU A 85 13.18 10.62 0.48
CA LEU A 85 12.36 11.81 0.31
C LEU A 85 13.19 13.05 -0.04
N THR A 86 14.42 13.16 0.48
CA THR A 86 15.35 14.23 0.14
C THR A 86 15.79 14.13 -1.31
N GLU A 87 16.15 12.94 -1.78
CA GLU A 87 16.50 12.71 -3.19
C GLU A 87 15.32 13.04 -4.12
N LEU A 88 14.13 12.60 -3.78
CA LEU A 88 12.92 12.93 -4.55
C LEU A 88 12.64 14.44 -4.57
N ALA A 89 12.83 15.13 -3.44
CA ALA A 89 12.63 16.58 -3.37
C ALA A 89 13.63 17.33 -4.26
N LEU A 90 14.90 16.91 -4.28
CA LEU A 90 15.92 17.46 -5.18
C LEU A 90 15.53 17.23 -6.64
N GLN A 91 15.09 16.04 -6.99
CA GLN A 91 14.65 15.73 -8.36
C GLN A 91 13.42 16.57 -8.76
N LEU A 92 12.48 16.83 -7.86
CA LEU A 92 11.31 17.68 -8.13
C LEU A 92 11.68 19.16 -8.26
N ALA A 93 12.78 19.59 -7.65
CA ALA A 93 13.28 20.97 -7.69
C ALA A 93 14.12 21.29 -8.94
N GLU A 94 14.37 20.33 -9.81
CA GLU A 94 15.09 20.54 -11.08
C GLU A 94 14.39 21.63 -11.91
N PRO A 95 15.13 22.64 -12.42
CA PRO A 95 14.53 23.77 -13.17
C PRO A 95 13.68 23.33 -14.36
N GLU A 96 14.05 22.26 -15.03
CA GLU A 96 13.36 21.69 -16.20
C GLU A 96 11.96 21.16 -15.87
N ARG A 97 11.68 20.91 -14.59
CA ARG A 97 10.37 20.47 -14.09
C ARG A 97 9.43 21.61 -13.77
N ILE A 98 9.95 22.83 -13.67
CA ILE A 98 9.14 24.00 -13.32
C ILE A 98 8.46 24.53 -14.59
N LEU A 99 7.13 24.36 -14.64
CA LEU A 99 6.31 24.83 -15.74
C LEU A 99 5.84 26.28 -15.48
N SER A 100 5.36 26.94 -16.55
CA SER A 100 4.77 28.26 -16.44
C SER A 100 3.62 28.27 -15.42
N GLY A 101 3.58 29.32 -14.59
CA GLY A 101 2.61 29.43 -13.48
C GLY A 101 3.01 28.68 -12.20
N GLY A 102 4.27 28.26 -12.05
CA GLY A 102 4.80 27.63 -10.84
C GLY A 102 4.34 26.18 -10.62
N MET A 103 3.83 25.54 -11.65
CA MET A 103 3.46 24.12 -11.59
C MET A 103 4.70 23.23 -11.77
N ILE A 104 4.70 22.08 -11.13
CA ILE A 104 5.79 21.09 -11.25
C ILE A 104 5.34 19.93 -12.13
N TYR A 105 6.15 19.60 -13.15
CA TYR A 105 5.96 18.39 -13.93
C TYR A 105 6.42 17.17 -13.13
N MET A 106 5.49 16.31 -12.75
CA MET A 106 5.73 15.10 -11.96
C MET A 106 5.10 13.83 -12.56
N THR A 107 4.48 13.93 -13.72
CA THR A 107 3.75 12.80 -14.30
C THR A 107 4.65 11.61 -14.57
N ASP A 108 5.86 11.84 -15.08
CA ASP A 108 6.87 10.81 -15.31
C ASP A 108 7.28 10.08 -14.02
N LEU A 109 7.31 10.77 -12.88
CA LEU A 109 7.65 10.20 -11.58
C LEU A 109 6.50 9.37 -11.03
N LEU A 110 5.26 9.87 -11.14
CA LEU A 110 4.06 9.17 -10.67
C LEU A 110 3.78 7.87 -11.43
N PHE A 111 4.37 7.69 -12.61
CA PHE A 111 4.26 6.47 -13.40
C PHE A 111 5.51 5.58 -13.34
N LYS A 112 6.49 5.88 -12.46
CA LYS A 112 7.60 4.98 -12.15
C LYS A 112 7.19 4.00 -11.04
N PRO A 113 6.96 2.71 -11.31
CA PRO A 113 6.40 1.77 -10.33
C PRO A 113 7.22 1.67 -9.05
N GLN A 114 8.55 1.65 -9.15
CA GLN A 114 9.45 1.54 -8.00
C GLN A 114 9.35 2.77 -7.08
N LEU A 115 9.28 3.97 -7.66
CA LEU A 115 9.17 5.21 -6.91
C LEU A 115 7.83 5.31 -6.18
N VAL A 116 6.71 5.08 -6.89
CA VAL A 116 5.37 5.18 -6.27
C VAL A 116 5.10 4.06 -5.27
N MET A 117 5.72 2.87 -5.46
CA MET A 117 5.68 1.79 -4.49
C MET A 117 6.34 2.24 -3.18
N ARG A 118 7.56 2.79 -3.26
CA ARG A 118 8.30 3.29 -2.10
C ARG A 118 7.55 4.42 -1.39
N LEU A 119 7.01 5.38 -2.14
CA LEU A 119 6.15 6.44 -1.59
C LEU A 119 4.90 5.88 -0.91
N GLY A 120 4.26 4.90 -1.52
CA GLY A 120 3.09 4.22 -0.96
C GLY A 120 3.38 3.57 0.39
N GLU A 121 4.53 2.92 0.53
CA GLU A 121 5.00 2.31 1.78
C GLU A 121 5.29 3.36 2.87
N ILE A 122 5.94 4.46 2.51
CA ILE A 122 6.21 5.58 3.44
C ILE A 122 4.90 6.21 3.93
N ILE A 123 3.96 6.46 3.04
CA ILE A 123 2.64 7.01 3.39
C ILE A 123 1.90 6.03 4.31
N ALA A 124 1.86 4.75 3.95
CA ALA A 124 1.22 3.73 4.76
C ALA A 124 1.86 3.61 6.16
N GLN A 125 3.18 3.68 6.25
CA GLN A 125 3.90 3.67 7.52
C GLN A 125 3.51 4.87 8.41
N ARG A 126 3.39 6.07 7.85
CA ARG A 126 3.01 7.29 8.58
C ARG A 126 1.55 7.30 9.02
N LEU A 127 0.66 6.77 8.18
CA LEU A 127 -0.78 6.80 8.40
C LEU A 127 -1.34 5.52 9.06
N ARG A 128 -0.50 4.56 9.43
CA ARG A 128 -0.94 3.27 9.98
C ARG A 128 -1.81 3.39 11.25
N HIS A 129 -1.63 4.45 12.01
CA HIS A 129 -2.38 4.73 13.23
C HIS A 129 -3.86 5.08 12.97
N LEU A 130 -4.20 5.45 11.74
CA LEU A 130 -5.57 5.75 11.33
C LEU A 130 -6.38 4.48 11.02
N GLU A 131 -5.72 3.34 10.84
CA GLU A 131 -6.33 2.06 10.48
C GLU A 131 -7.34 2.18 9.33
N PRO A 132 -6.95 2.72 8.16
CA PRO A 132 -7.87 2.97 7.06
C PRO A 132 -8.42 1.66 6.51
N GLU A 133 -9.68 1.68 6.08
CA GLU A 133 -10.36 0.57 5.40
C GLU A 133 -10.39 0.78 3.88
N TYR A 134 -10.24 2.02 3.44
CA TYR A 134 -10.22 2.41 2.03
C TYR A 134 -9.21 3.53 1.81
N ILE A 135 -8.64 3.57 0.62
CA ILE A 135 -7.90 4.74 0.13
C ILE A 135 -8.77 5.44 -0.92
N MET A 136 -9.02 6.73 -0.75
CA MET A 136 -9.75 7.51 -1.73
C MET A 136 -8.83 8.44 -2.50
N THR A 137 -9.05 8.53 -3.80
CA THR A 137 -8.35 9.49 -4.67
C THR A 137 -9.30 10.11 -5.68
N VAL A 138 -8.86 11.22 -6.24
CA VAL A 138 -9.53 11.87 -7.38
C VAL A 138 -8.78 11.54 -8.68
N GLU A 139 -9.52 11.29 -9.75
CA GLU A 139 -8.90 11.14 -11.08
C GLU A 139 -8.14 12.42 -11.45
N THR A 140 -6.96 12.36 -12.10
CA THR A 140 -6.33 11.20 -12.74
C THR A 140 -4.95 10.92 -12.12
N ARG A 141 -4.19 11.98 -11.80
CA ARG A 141 -2.76 11.88 -11.43
C ARG A 141 -2.49 11.18 -10.11
N GLY A 142 -3.42 11.26 -9.15
CA GLY A 142 -3.29 10.60 -7.85
C GLY A 142 -3.49 9.09 -7.88
N ILE A 143 -4.02 8.53 -8.97
CA ILE A 143 -4.38 7.11 -9.06
C ILE A 143 -3.20 6.17 -8.82
N PRO A 144 -2.04 6.32 -9.50
CA PRO A 144 -0.91 5.41 -9.27
C PRO A 144 -0.48 5.39 -7.82
N LEU A 145 -0.31 6.55 -7.20
CA LEU A 145 0.09 6.65 -5.79
C LEU A 145 -0.95 6.01 -4.86
N ALA A 146 -2.24 6.31 -5.05
CA ALA A 146 -3.30 5.73 -4.25
C ALA A 146 -3.34 4.19 -4.33
N VAL A 147 -3.11 3.62 -5.52
CA VAL A 147 -3.03 2.16 -5.72
C VAL A 147 -1.88 1.56 -4.91
N PHE A 148 -0.71 2.21 -4.90
CA PHE A 148 0.43 1.69 -4.14
C PHE A 148 0.30 1.90 -2.62
N VAL A 149 -0.34 2.98 -2.16
CA VAL A 149 -0.71 3.14 -0.74
C VAL A 149 -1.69 2.05 -0.32
N ALA A 150 -2.73 1.83 -1.11
CA ALA A 150 -3.72 0.79 -0.85
C ALA A 150 -3.11 -0.61 -0.87
N ARG A 151 -2.19 -0.88 -1.81
CA ARG A 151 -1.40 -2.12 -1.83
C ARG A 151 -0.60 -2.30 -0.54
N ALA A 152 0.05 -1.23 -0.05
CA ALA A 152 0.84 -1.31 1.17
C ALA A 152 -0.01 -1.62 2.41
N PHE A 153 -1.27 -1.16 2.47
CA PHE A 153 -2.25 -1.52 3.50
C PHE A 153 -3.04 -2.80 3.20
N ASN A 154 -2.99 -3.29 1.96
CA ASN A 154 -3.82 -4.39 1.47
C ASN A 154 -5.33 -4.10 1.60
N ILE A 155 -5.74 -2.90 1.20
CA ILE A 155 -7.13 -2.42 1.22
C ILE A 155 -7.54 -1.87 -0.16
N PRO A 156 -8.86 -1.75 -0.45
CA PRO A 156 -9.33 -1.25 -1.73
C PRO A 156 -9.09 0.26 -1.94
N VAL A 157 -9.02 0.64 -3.24
CA VAL A 157 -9.02 2.05 -3.67
C VAL A 157 -10.41 2.42 -4.15
N VAL A 158 -10.86 3.60 -3.76
CA VAL A 158 -12.08 4.24 -4.24
C VAL A 158 -11.71 5.51 -4.99
N MET A 159 -12.33 5.69 -6.17
CA MET A 159 -12.01 6.80 -7.04
C MET A 159 -13.21 7.73 -7.20
N ALA A 160 -13.04 8.98 -6.79
CA ALA A 160 -13.97 10.06 -7.11
C ALA A 160 -13.64 10.62 -8.51
N ARG A 161 -14.66 10.83 -9.32
CA ARG A 161 -14.53 11.29 -10.71
C ARG A 161 -15.28 12.59 -10.97
N ARG A 162 -14.80 13.38 -11.89
CA ARG A 162 -15.44 14.63 -12.27
C ARG A 162 -16.78 14.41 -12.99
N VAL A 163 -16.94 13.29 -13.68
CA VAL A 163 -18.19 12.92 -14.36
C VAL A 163 -18.49 11.47 -14.02
N GLY A 164 -19.70 11.21 -13.52
CA GLY A 164 -20.16 9.84 -13.26
C GLY A 164 -20.25 9.04 -14.56
N GLN A 165 -19.76 7.81 -14.54
CA GLN A 165 -19.90 6.90 -15.68
C GLN A 165 -21.12 6.01 -15.52
N ILE A 166 -21.82 5.75 -16.61
CA ILE A 166 -23.03 4.90 -16.63
C ILE A 166 -22.73 3.49 -16.07
N THR A 167 -21.51 3.00 -16.27
CA THR A 167 -21.05 1.69 -15.80
C THR A 167 -20.91 1.56 -14.29
N GLU A 168 -20.90 2.68 -13.55
CA GLU A 168 -20.71 2.68 -12.09
C GLU A 168 -22.02 2.59 -11.29
N GLY A 169 -23.16 2.69 -11.96
CA GLY A 169 -24.49 2.65 -11.34
C GLY A 169 -24.83 3.93 -10.56
N SER A 170 -25.55 3.81 -9.46
CA SER A 170 -25.95 4.98 -8.66
C SER A 170 -24.76 5.60 -7.94
N THR A 171 -24.64 6.94 -8.04
CA THR A 171 -23.56 7.72 -7.45
C THR A 171 -24.08 8.70 -6.41
N VAL A 172 -23.21 9.10 -5.50
CA VAL A 172 -23.33 10.33 -4.71
C VAL A 172 -22.49 11.38 -5.41
N SER A 173 -23.03 12.59 -5.59
CA SER A 173 -22.30 13.67 -6.22
C SER A 173 -22.36 14.95 -5.41
N ILE A 174 -21.30 15.73 -5.53
CA ILE A 174 -21.21 17.09 -4.97
C ILE A 174 -20.85 18.06 -6.09
N ASN A 175 -21.41 19.26 -6.01
CA ASN A 175 -21.02 20.37 -6.86
C ASN A 175 -20.00 21.23 -6.10
N TYR A 176 -18.94 21.66 -6.79
CA TYR A 176 -17.93 22.54 -6.23
C TYR A 176 -17.46 23.55 -7.27
N VAL A 177 -16.95 24.69 -6.80
CA VAL A 177 -16.36 25.70 -7.70
C VAL A 177 -14.88 25.37 -7.88
N SER A 178 -14.49 25.13 -9.12
CA SER A 178 -13.08 24.88 -9.48
C SER A 178 -12.28 26.18 -9.33
N GLY A 179 -11.21 26.15 -8.54
CA GLY A 179 -10.33 27.29 -8.33
C GLY A 179 -9.60 27.75 -9.61
N SER A 180 -9.31 26.82 -10.52
CA SER A 180 -8.60 27.10 -11.78
C SER A 180 -9.51 27.58 -12.91
N SER A 181 -10.69 26.94 -13.09
CA SER A 181 -11.62 27.30 -14.16
C SER A 181 -12.71 28.29 -13.75
N LYS A 182 -12.87 28.53 -12.44
CA LYS A 182 -13.95 29.34 -11.84
C LYS A 182 -15.36 28.89 -12.26
N GLN A 183 -15.49 27.62 -12.64
CA GLN A 183 -16.75 27.00 -13.06
C GLN A 183 -17.24 26.02 -12.02
N ILE A 184 -18.55 25.83 -11.94
CA ILE A 184 -19.15 24.76 -11.15
C ILE A 184 -18.84 23.43 -11.82
N GLN A 185 -18.23 22.54 -11.06
CA GLN A 185 -17.92 21.18 -11.48
C GLN A 185 -18.61 20.19 -10.55
N THR A 186 -18.92 19.01 -11.06
CA THR A 186 -19.51 17.92 -10.28
C THR A 186 -18.47 16.86 -10.05
N MET A 187 -18.36 16.39 -8.82
CA MET A 187 -17.57 15.22 -8.45
C MET A 187 -18.53 14.11 -8.02
N ALA A 188 -18.34 12.92 -8.55
CA ALA A 188 -19.19 11.77 -8.31
C ALA A 188 -18.40 10.61 -7.68
N LEU A 189 -19.04 9.89 -6.78
CA LEU A 189 -18.53 8.69 -6.12
C LEU A 189 -19.58 7.58 -6.24
N PRO A 190 -19.24 6.38 -6.72
CA PRO A 190 -20.18 5.25 -6.76
C PRO A 190 -20.60 4.84 -5.35
N LYS A 191 -21.91 4.76 -5.10
CA LYS A 191 -22.43 4.35 -3.78
C LYS A 191 -21.97 2.96 -3.34
N ARG A 192 -21.69 2.08 -4.31
CA ARG A 192 -21.24 0.70 -4.03
C ARG A 192 -19.77 0.64 -3.60
N ALA A 193 -18.98 1.66 -3.96
CA ALA A 193 -17.53 1.62 -3.77
C ALA A 193 -17.11 1.93 -2.33
N LEU A 194 -17.94 2.66 -1.58
CA LEU A 194 -17.61 3.08 -0.23
C LEU A 194 -18.81 2.90 0.71
N PRO A 195 -18.75 2.03 1.72
CA PRO A 195 -19.75 1.94 2.78
C PRO A 195 -19.85 3.25 3.57
N SER A 196 -21.05 3.59 4.05
CA SER A 196 -21.33 4.88 4.69
C SER A 196 -20.57 5.16 6.00
N SER A 197 -20.02 4.13 6.64
CA SER A 197 -19.27 4.23 7.90
C SER A 197 -17.80 3.84 7.77
N ALA A 198 -17.28 3.69 6.55
CA ALA A 198 -15.90 3.28 6.32
C ALA A 198 -14.90 4.38 6.71
N ARG A 199 -13.78 3.97 7.30
CA ARG A 199 -12.63 4.85 7.54
C ARG A 199 -11.83 5.00 6.23
N VAL A 200 -11.62 6.25 5.81
CA VAL A 200 -10.94 6.59 4.56
C VAL A 200 -9.68 7.38 4.84
#